data_37ad595c8ffd19aa64386ae63bb10f1d
#
_entry.id   37ad595c8ffd19aa64386ae63bb10f1d
#
_cell.length_a   1.000
_cell.length_b   1.000
_cell.length_c   1.000
_cell.angle_alpha   90.00
_cell.angle_beta   90.00
_cell.angle_gamma   90.00
#
_symmetry.space_group_name_H-M   'P 1'
#
loop_
_entity.id
_entity.type
_entity.pdbx_description
1 polymer ?
#
loop_
_entity_poly.entity_id
_entity_poly.type
_entity_poly.pdbx_seq_one_letter_code
_entity_poly.pdbx_strand_id
1 'polypeptide(L)'
;CTPLVLSVHTIVSFDFATSIVPGWHTTIFPPYFVAGAVFSGFAMVQTLMLITRKVMNMQDYITIGHIEAMNKVIVLTGSIVGCAYLTELFMAWYGANVYEYDAFFRYRLAGPYGWSYWIMMTCNVVSPQLFWFKKLRRNIEFTFIMSVVVNVGMWFERFVIIVTSIFRDYLPSSWSLYYRPSIYEIGFYLGTFGLFFTCYFLFSKYFPVIAIWEIKHVLKTTGESYKTKMEDLEKLSAEEFYNK
;
A
#
# COMPACT_ATOMS: atom_id res chain seq x y z
N CYS A 1 9.27 16.12 -0.85
CA CYS A 1 9.37 14.65 -1.08
C CYS A 1 8.43 14.16 -2.19
N THR A 2 7.16 14.59 -2.25
CA THR A 2 6.19 14.07 -3.23
C THR A 2 6.65 14.15 -4.69
N PRO A 3 7.16 15.28 -5.23
CA PRO A 3 7.65 15.33 -6.60
C PRO A 3 8.81 14.34 -6.88
N LEU A 4 9.67 14.13 -5.90
CA LEU A 4 10.79 13.20 -6.00
C LEU A 4 10.29 11.74 -6.08
N VAL A 5 9.31 11.37 -5.26
CA VAL A 5 8.71 10.03 -5.30
C VAL A 5 8.07 9.77 -6.66
N LEU A 6 7.30 10.73 -7.18
CA LEU A 6 6.68 10.61 -8.50
C LEU A 6 7.72 10.43 -9.61
N SER A 7 8.76 11.26 -9.64
CA SER A 7 9.80 11.20 -10.69
C SER A 7 10.62 9.92 -10.61
N VAL A 8 11.06 9.51 -9.42
CA VAL A 8 11.87 8.29 -9.24
C VAL A 8 11.09 7.05 -9.67
N HIS A 9 9.84 6.89 -9.22
CA HIS A 9 9.04 5.72 -9.61
C HIS A 9 8.71 5.71 -11.10
N THR A 10 8.49 6.87 -11.70
CA THR A 10 8.31 6.99 -13.15
C THR A 10 9.56 6.56 -13.92
N ILE A 11 10.74 7.04 -13.51
CA ILE A 11 12.02 6.69 -14.18
C ILE A 11 12.31 5.20 -14.02
N VAL A 12 12.21 4.64 -12.81
CA VAL A 12 12.43 3.20 -12.58
C VAL A 12 11.44 2.33 -13.37
N SER A 13 10.21 2.80 -13.59
CA SER A 13 9.24 2.05 -14.38
C SER A 13 9.61 1.95 -15.85
N PHE A 14 10.41 2.88 -16.38
CA PHE A 14 10.90 2.82 -17.75
C PHE A 14 11.85 1.64 -17.97
N ASP A 15 12.56 1.16 -16.95
CA ASP A 15 13.40 -0.05 -17.05
C ASP A 15 12.56 -1.27 -17.47
N PHE A 16 11.29 -1.30 -17.11
CA PHE A 16 10.33 -2.32 -17.53
C PHE A 16 9.63 -1.93 -18.84
N ALA A 17 9.07 -0.73 -18.91
CA ALA A 17 8.25 -0.28 -20.03
C ALA A 17 8.99 -0.23 -21.38
N THR A 18 10.29 0.04 -21.36
CA THR A 18 11.13 0.08 -22.57
C THR A 18 11.85 -1.25 -22.87
N SER A 19 11.67 -2.26 -22.00
CA SER A 19 12.24 -3.59 -22.23
C SER A 19 11.51 -4.32 -23.35
N ILE A 20 12.18 -5.28 -23.96
CA ILE A 20 11.60 -6.16 -25.00
C ILE A 20 10.89 -7.38 -24.41
N VAL A 21 10.87 -7.54 -23.06
CA VAL A 21 10.30 -8.71 -22.40
C VAL A 21 8.78 -8.66 -22.48
N PRO A 22 8.13 -9.71 -23.00
CA PRO A 22 6.68 -9.79 -23.03
C PRO A 22 6.09 -9.72 -21.62
N GLY A 23 5.06 -8.87 -21.47
CA GLY A 23 4.44 -8.60 -20.17
C GLY A 23 5.08 -7.44 -19.40
N TRP A 24 6.20 -6.88 -19.85
CA TRP A 24 6.80 -5.65 -19.33
C TRP A 24 6.64 -4.47 -20.29
N HIS A 25 6.71 -4.74 -21.58
CA HIS A 25 6.64 -3.73 -22.63
C HIS A 25 5.24 -3.14 -22.76
N THR A 26 4.95 -2.13 -21.94
CA THR A 26 3.66 -1.42 -21.95
C THR A 26 3.81 0.03 -21.50
N THR A 27 3.04 0.92 -22.13
CA THR A 27 3.02 2.35 -21.79
C THR A 27 2.32 2.67 -20.48
N ILE A 28 1.54 1.73 -19.92
CA ILE A 28 0.82 1.94 -18.66
C ILE A 28 1.71 1.76 -17.42
N PHE A 29 2.89 1.18 -17.57
CA PHE A 29 3.81 0.93 -16.45
C PHE A 29 4.15 2.18 -15.64
N PRO A 30 4.52 3.34 -16.23
CA PRO A 30 4.86 4.54 -15.44
C PRO A 30 3.74 5.02 -14.52
N PRO A 31 2.52 5.32 -14.97
CA PRO A 31 1.43 5.72 -14.08
C PRO A 31 1.01 4.62 -13.10
N TYR A 32 1.07 3.36 -13.53
CA TYR A 32 0.78 2.21 -12.70
C TYR A 32 1.77 2.05 -11.54
N PHE A 33 3.07 2.17 -11.80
CA PHE A 33 4.10 2.09 -10.76
C PHE A 33 3.97 3.21 -9.73
N VAL A 34 3.66 4.43 -10.17
CA VAL A 34 3.42 5.57 -9.28
C VAL A 34 2.20 5.31 -8.40
N ALA A 35 1.09 4.87 -8.98
CA ALA A 35 -0.12 4.55 -8.22
C ALA A 35 0.11 3.43 -7.22
N GLY A 36 0.82 2.36 -7.62
CA GLY A 36 1.21 1.25 -6.76
C GLY A 36 2.15 1.65 -5.63
N ALA A 37 3.10 2.56 -5.89
CA ALA A 37 3.99 3.10 -4.88
C ALA A 37 3.24 3.90 -3.81
N VAL A 38 2.29 4.75 -4.21
CA VAL A 38 1.45 5.49 -3.27
C VAL A 38 0.54 4.53 -2.51
N PHE A 39 -0.09 3.59 -3.19
CA PHE A 39 -0.97 2.58 -2.60
C PHE A 39 -0.27 1.74 -1.52
N SER A 40 0.89 1.15 -1.85
CA SER A 40 1.69 0.36 -0.90
C SER A 40 2.29 1.21 0.21
N GLY A 41 2.74 2.42 -0.11
CA GLY A 41 3.29 3.36 0.86
C GLY A 41 2.28 3.74 1.94
N PHE A 42 1.05 4.09 1.54
CA PHE A 42 -0.02 4.37 2.51
C PHE A 42 -0.38 3.15 3.35
N ALA A 43 -0.44 1.95 2.77
CA ALA A 43 -0.70 0.72 3.51
C ALA A 43 0.42 0.42 4.54
N MET A 44 1.68 0.59 4.16
CA MET A 44 2.82 0.37 5.07
C MET A 44 2.85 1.39 6.20
N VAL A 45 2.73 2.68 5.88
CA VAL A 45 2.66 3.75 6.89
C VAL A 45 1.50 3.52 7.83
N GLN A 46 0.34 3.13 7.33
CA GLN A 46 -0.83 2.84 8.15
C GLN A 46 -0.60 1.67 9.09
N THR A 47 0.05 0.60 8.63
CA THR A 47 0.43 -0.55 9.47
C THR A 47 1.31 -0.09 10.63
N LEU A 48 2.38 0.65 10.35
CA LEU A 48 3.31 1.15 11.35
C LEU A 48 2.65 2.16 12.31
N MET A 49 1.84 3.06 11.77
CA MET A 49 1.13 4.08 12.53
C MET A 49 0.13 3.47 13.53
N LEU A 50 -0.59 2.42 13.14
CA LEU A 50 -1.53 1.74 14.03
C LEU A 50 -0.81 0.97 15.14
N ILE A 51 0.34 0.36 14.85
CA ILE A 51 1.21 -0.25 15.87
C ILE A 51 1.70 0.81 16.86
N THR A 52 2.26 1.90 16.35
CA THR A 52 2.78 3.02 17.16
C THR A 52 1.68 3.64 18.01
N ARG A 53 0.49 3.87 17.42
CA ARG A 53 -0.69 4.39 18.12
C ARG A 53 -1.05 3.55 19.34
N LYS A 54 -0.97 2.21 19.22
CA LYS A 54 -1.30 1.28 20.30
C LYS A 54 -0.18 1.19 21.34
N VAL A 55 1.08 1.08 20.90
CA VAL A 55 2.24 0.87 21.78
C VAL A 55 2.60 2.13 22.56
N MET A 56 2.53 3.30 21.93
CA MET A 56 2.87 4.58 22.54
C MET A 56 1.67 5.35 23.12
N ASN A 57 0.47 4.76 23.15
CA ASN A 57 -0.77 5.36 23.63
C ASN A 57 -1.09 6.73 22.98
N MET A 58 -0.80 6.88 21.67
CA MET A 58 -0.97 8.13 20.94
C MET A 58 -2.38 8.27 20.32
N GLN A 59 -3.41 7.84 21.04
CA GLN A 59 -4.79 7.80 20.52
C GLN A 59 -5.37 9.19 20.27
N ASP A 60 -4.97 10.17 21.08
CA ASP A 60 -5.45 11.55 20.98
C ASP A 60 -4.84 12.30 19.80
N TYR A 61 -3.63 11.92 19.38
CA TYR A 61 -2.94 12.54 18.25
C TYR A 61 -3.30 11.88 16.91
N ILE A 62 -3.39 10.56 16.88
CA ILE A 62 -3.76 9.78 15.71
C ILE A 62 -5.25 9.44 15.80
N THR A 63 -6.09 10.34 15.32
CA THR A 63 -7.54 10.22 15.40
C THR A 63 -8.09 9.25 14.33
N ILE A 64 -9.34 8.79 14.54
CA ILE A 64 -10.06 7.96 13.54
C ILE A 64 -10.24 8.74 12.22
N GLY A 65 -10.31 10.06 12.26
CA GLY A 65 -10.40 10.90 11.08
C GLY A 65 -9.18 10.79 10.16
N HIS A 66 -7.96 10.72 10.73
CA HIS A 66 -6.74 10.52 9.97
C HIS A 66 -6.72 9.13 9.30
N ILE A 67 -7.13 8.10 10.03
CA ILE A 67 -7.23 6.72 9.51
C ILE A 67 -8.25 6.66 8.36
N GLU A 68 -9.40 7.30 8.54
CA GLU A 68 -10.43 7.36 7.49
C GLU A 68 -9.93 8.08 6.22
N ALA A 69 -9.17 9.17 6.38
CA ALA A 69 -8.58 9.89 5.26
C ALA A 69 -7.57 9.02 4.49
N MET A 70 -6.70 8.30 5.20
CA MET A 70 -5.74 7.36 4.59
C MET A 70 -6.44 6.24 3.86
N ASN A 71 -7.50 5.66 4.43
CA ASN A 71 -8.30 4.62 3.78
C ASN A 71 -8.97 5.10 2.49
N LYS A 72 -9.36 6.38 2.39
CA LYS A 72 -9.88 6.97 1.15
C LYS A 72 -8.81 7.04 0.07
N VAL A 73 -7.57 7.39 0.44
CA VAL A 73 -6.45 7.40 -0.51
C VAL A 73 -6.13 5.98 -0.98
N ILE A 74 -6.16 4.99 -0.09
CA ILE A 74 -5.97 3.57 -0.43
C ILE A 74 -7.05 3.09 -1.42
N VAL A 75 -8.31 3.45 -1.24
CA VAL A 75 -9.38 3.12 -2.21
C VAL A 75 -9.11 3.75 -3.57
N LEU A 76 -8.78 5.03 -3.59
CA LEU A 76 -8.51 5.75 -4.84
C LEU A 76 -7.35 5.13 -5.61
N THR A 77 -6.21 4.97 -4.94
CA THR A 77 -5.00 4.44 -5.58
C THR A 77 -5.12 2.96 -5.92
N GLY A 78 -5.77 2.15 -5.08
CA GLY A 78 -6.10 0.75 -5.37
C GLY A 78 -7.04 0.60 -6.55
N SER A 79 -8.00 1.53 -6.73
CA SER A 79 -8.87 1.54 -7.91
C SER A 79 -8.10 1.86 -9.19
N ILE A 80 -7.13 2.81 -9.13
CA ILE A 80 -6.24 3.12 -10.27
C ILE A 80 -5.39 1.89 -10.63
N VAL A 81 -4.79 1.22 -9.63
CA VAL A 81 -4.01 0.00 -9.84
C VAL A 81 -4.89 -1.11 -10.45
N GLY A 82 -6.12 -1.28 -9.97
CA GLY A 82 -7.08 -2.24 -10.52
C GLY A 82 -7.42 -1.95 -11.98
N CYS A 83 -7.67 -0.69 -12.33
CA CYS A 83 -7.87 -0.27 -13.72
C CYS A 83 -6.64 -0.57 -14.59
N ALA A 84 -5.44 -0.37 -14.07
CA ALA A 84 -4.20 -0.68 -14.78
C ALA A 84 -4.10 -2.18 -15.11
N TYR A 85 -4.36 -3.07 -14.15
CA TYR A 85 -4.36 -4.51 -14.39
C TYR A 85 -5.38 -4.94 -15.45
N LEU A 86 -6.59 -4.37 -15.40
CA LEU A 86 -7.60 -4.65 -16.42
C LEU A 86 -7.18 -4.15 -17.81
N THR A 87 -6.54 -2.99 -17.86
CA THR A 87 -6.00 -2.43 -19.12
C THR A 87 -4.88 -3.29 -19.68
N GLU A 88 -3.97 -3.80 -18.85
CA GLU A 88 -2.92 -4.73 -19.28
C GLU A 88 -3.50 -6.01 -19.89
N LEU A 89 -4.49 -6.63 -19.21
CA LEU A 89 -5.18 -7.81 -19.75
C LEU A 89 -5.89 -7.51 -21.06
N PHE A 90 -6.59 -6.38 -21.14
CA PHE A 90 -7.28 -5.96 -22.35
C PHE A 90 -6.30 -5.75 -23.51
N MET A 91 -5.17 -5.06 -23.27
CA MET A 91 -4.17 -4.80 -24.30
C MET A 91 -3.48 -6.07 -24.77
N ALA A 92 -3.19 -7.01 -23.87
CA ALA A 92 -2.62 -8.31 -24.23
C ALA A 92 -3.60 -9.13 -25.11
N TRP A 93 -4.90 -9.02 -24.88
CA TRP A 93 -5.92 -9.66 -25.69
C TRP A 93 -6.13 -8.95 -27.02
N TYR A 94 -6.31 -7.62 -26.99
CA TYR A 94 -6.62 -6.81 -28.18
C TYR A 94 -5.45 -6.68 -29.14
N GLY A 95 -4.22 -6.59 -28.63
CA GLY A 95 -3.02 -6.41 -29.42
C GLY A 95 -2.68 -7.61 -30.31
N ALA A 96 -3.32 -8.76 -30.12
CA ALA A 96 -3.15 -10.00 -30.88
C ALA A 96 -1.68 -10.45 -31.03
N ASN A 97 -0.79 -9.98 -30.17
CA ASN A 97 0.57 -10.45 -30.10
C ASN A 97 0.63 -11.78 -29.34
N VAL A 98 1.06 -12.84 -30.05
CA VAL A 98 1.08 -14.20 -29.48
C VAL A 98 1.93 -14.28 -28.22
N TYR A 99 3.05 -13.60 -28.15
CA TYR A 99 3.97 -13.63 -26.99
C TYR A 99 3.38 -12.94 -25.77
N GLU A 100 2.70 -11.80 -25.96
CA GLU A 100 2.03 -11.10 -24.85
C GLU A 100 0.79 -11.86 -24.39
N TYR A 101 0.01 -12.37 -25.33
CA TYR A 101 -1.15 -13.22 -25.00
C TYR A 101 -0.74 -14.43 -24.17
N ASP A 102 0.32 -15.14 -24.57
CA ASP A 102 0.82 -16.29 -23.82
C ASP A 102 1.37 -15.87 -22.43
N ALA A 103 2.09 -14.74 -22.34
CA ALA A 103 2.60 -14.24 -21.08
C ALA A 103 1.48 -13.94 -20.05
N PHE A 104 0.40 -13.31 -20.49
CA PHE A 104 -0.71 -12.95 -19.60
C PHE A 104 -1.67 -14.12 -19.36
N PHE A 105 -2.18 -14.75 -20.42
CA PHE A 105 -3.27 -15.73 -20.30
C PHE A 105 -2.76 -17.13 -19.96
N ARG A 106 -1.68 -17.60 -20.59
CA ARG A 106 -1.17 -18.95 -20.35
C ARG A 106 -0.27 -19.02 -19.12
N TYR A 107 0.59 -18.02 -18.89
CA TYR A 107 1.60 -18.09 -17.83
C TYR A 107 1.16 -17.40 -16.54
N ARG A 108 0.61 -16.18 -16.59
CA ARG A 108 0.17 -15.46 -15.39
C ARG A 108 -1.14 -15.99 -14.84
N LEU A 109 -2.19 -16.15 -15.67
CA LEU A 109 -3.51 -16.60 -15.21
C LEU A 109 -3.60 -18.10 -14.94
N ALA A 110 -3.11 -18.93 -15.84
CA ALA A 110 -3.29 -20.40 -15.82
C ALA A 110 -1.98 -21.17 -15.64
N GLY A 111 -0.84 -20.49 -15.55
CA GLY A 111 0.47 -21.13 -15.42
C GLY A 111 0.77 -21.65 -14.02
N PRO A 112 1.96 -22.23 -13.81
CA PRO A 112 2.36 -22.83 -12.55
C PRO A 112 2.38 -21.85 -11.38
N TYR A 113 2.49 -20.54 -11.66
CA TYR A 113 2.42 -19.47 -10.67
C TYR A 113 1.08 -18.70 -10.71
N GLY A 114 0.06 -19.20 -11.40
CA GLY A 114 -1.27 -18.56 -11.50
C GLY A 114 -1.89 -18.27 -10.13
N TRP A 115 -1.63 -19.13 -9.13
CA TRP A 115 -2.06 -18.89 -7.76
C TRP A 115 -1.56 -17.56 -7.19
N SER A 116 -0.33 -17.16 -7.49
CA SER A 116 0.24 -15.88 -7.04
C SER A 116 -0.44 -14.68 -7.69
N TYR A 117 -0.82 -14.81 -8.96
CA TYR A 117 -1.58 -13.79 -9.68
C TYR A 117 -2.97 -13.57 -9.07
N TRP A 118 -3.68 -14.65 -8.75
CA TRP A 118 -5.00 -14.55 -8.14
C TRP A 118 -4.97 -13.99 -6.72
N ILE A 119 -3.94 -14.32 -5.93
CA ILE A 119 -3.71 -13.70 -4.62
C ILE A 119 -3.47 -12.19 -4.80
N MET A 120 -2.60 -11.80 -5.72
CA MET A 120 -2.34 -10.40 -6.04
C MET A 120 -3.63 -9.65 -6.41
N MET A 121 -4.43 -10.19 -7.33
CA MET A 121 -5.71 -9.60 -7.75
C MET A 121 -6.68 -9.44 -6.59
N THR A 122 -6.81 -10.45 -5.73
CA THR A 122 -7.69 -10.39 -4.57
C THR A 122 -7.22 -9.34 -3.57
N CYS A 123 -5.93 -9.31 -3.25
CA CYS A 123 -5.38 -8.39 -2.27
C CYS A 123 -5.33 -6.94 -2.76
N ASN A 124 -5.02 -6.68 -4.04
CA ASN A 124 -4.81 -5.32 -4.55
C ASN A 124 -6.05 -4.71 -5.18
N VAL A 125 -6.96 -5.53 -5.73
CA VAL A 125 -8.16 -5.02 -6.41
C VAL A 125 -9.39 -5.15 -5.54
N VAL A 126 -9.67 -6.36 -5.02
CA VAL A 126 -10.90 -6.62 -4.25
C VAL A 126 -10.83 -6.03 -2.86
N SER A 127 -9.72 -6.22 -2.15
CA SER A 127 -9.58 -5.84 -0.75
C SER A 127 -9.75 -4.32 -0.52
N PRO A 128 -9.17 -3.39 -1.31
CA PRO A 128 -9.36 -1.96 -1.09
C PRO A 128 -10.81 -1.50 -1.29
N GLN A 129 -11.59 -2.20 -2.13
CA GLN A 129 -12.98 -1.84 -2.38
C GLN A 129 -13.87 -2.00 -1.15
N LEU A 130 -13.48 -2.81 -0.17
CA LEU A 130 -14.20 -2.95 1.09
C LEU A 130 -14.22 -1.64 1.90
N PHE A 131 -13.27 -0.76 1.69
CA PHE A 131 -13.23 0.55 2.35
C PHE A 131 -14.27 1.56 1.82
N TRP A 132 -15.02 1.23 0.75
CA TRP A 132 -16.21 2.03 0.40
C TRP A 132 -17.23 2.07 1.52
N PHE A 133 -17.36 0.99 2.28
CA PHE A 133 -18.27 0.93 3.42
C PHE A 133 -17.71 1.74 4.60
N LYS A 134 -18.42 2.80 5.00
CA LYS A 134 -18.02 3.71 6.08
C LYS A 134 -17.76 2.98 7.41
N LYS A 135 -18.53 1.92 7.72
CA LYS A 135 -18.36 1.12 8.94
C LYS A 135 -16.99 0.41 8.96
N LEU A 136 -16.58 -0.18 7.85
CA LEU A 136 -15.31 -0.89 7.72
C LEU A 136 -14.14 0.08 7.70
N ARG A 137 -14.26 1.20 6.97
CA ARG A 137 -13.24 2.24 6.85
C ARG A 137 -12.87 2.90 8.18
N ARG A 138 -13.76 2.90 9.18
CA ARG A 138 -13.54 3.49 10.51
C ARG A 138 -13.16 2.48 11.58
N ASN A 139 -13.18 1.19 11.26
CA ASN A 139 -12.78 0.14 12.20
C ASN A 139 -11.25 -0.03 12.14
N ILE A 140 -10.60 0.16 13.31
CA ILE A 140 -9.14 0.14 13.45
C ILE A 140 -8.58 -1.26 13.19
N GLU A 141 -9.21 -2.29 13.76
CA GLU A 141 -8.74 -3.67 13.60
C GLU A 141 -8.87 -4.14 12.16
N PHE A 142 -10.01 -3.86 11.53
CA PHE A 142 -10.23 -4.14 10.13
C PHE A 142 -9.21 -3.42 9.24
N THR A 143 -8.97 -2.14 9.51
CA THR A 143 -7.98 -1.33 8.77
C THR A 143 -6.57 -1.91 8.90
N PHE A 144 -6.18 -2.36 10.10
CA PHE A 144 -4.88 -3.00 10.31
C PHE A 144 -4.73 -4.28 9.48
N ILE A 145 -5.71 -5.16 9.54
CA ILE A 145 -5.70 -6.41 8.75
C ILE A 145 -5.63 -6.10 7.26
N MET A 146 -6.43 -5.15 6.77
CA MET A 146 -6.46 -4.79 5.36
C MET A 146 -5.17 -4.12 4.89
N SER A 147 -4.52 -3.31 5.72
CA SER A 147 -3.21 -2.73 5.39
C SER A 147 -2.12 -3.80 5.24
N VAL A 148 -2.15 -4.84 6.09
CA VAL A 148 -1.26 -6.00 5.95
C VAL A 148 -1.58 -6.80 4.68
N VAL A 149 -2.86 -7.03 4.38
CA VAL A 149 -3.30 -7.73 3.15
C VAL A 149 -2.83 -6.99 1.90
N VAL A 150 -2.94 -5.66 1.87
CA VAL A 150 -2.42 -4.83 0.76
C VAL A 150 -0.90 -4.97 0.63
N ASN A 151 -0.15 -4.92 1.73
CA ASN A 151 1.31 -5.11 1.68
C ASN A 151 1.70 -6.49 1.14
N VAL A 152 0.99 -7.54 1.54
CA VAL A 152 1.18 -8.90 1.00
C VAL A 152 0.84 -8.93 -0.50
N GLY A 153 -0.27 -8.31 -0.91
CA GLY A 153 -0.66 -8.21 -2.32
C GLY A 153 0.38 -7.50 -3.18
N MET A 154 0.98 -6.42 -2.68
CA MET A 154 2.04 -5.68 -3.36
C MET A 154 3.36 -6.47 -3.44
N TRP A 155 3.63 -7.35 -2.48
CA TRP A 155 4.73 -8.30 -2.59
C TRP A 155 4.46 -9.32 -3.70
N PHE A 156 3.26 -9.90 -3.75
CA PHE A 156 2.87 -10.82 -4.82
C PHE A 156 2.87 -10.14 -6.19
N GLU A 157 2.55 -8.86 -6.27
CA GLU A 157 2.65 -8.08 -7.51
C GLU A 157 4.09 -8.08 -8.05
N ARG A 158 5.07 -7.81 -7.19
CA ARG A 158 6.50 -7.86 -7.58
C ARG A 158 6.90 -9.26 -8.01
N PHE A 159 6.45 -10.27 -7.29
CA PHE A 159 6.67 -11.67 -7.66
C PHE A 159 6.09 -11.99 -9.03
N VAL A 160 4.84 -11.59 -9.29
CA VAL A 160 4.18 -11.80 -10.58
C VAL A 160 4.90 -11.05 -11.71
N ILE A 161 5.25 -9.78 -11.53
CA ILE A 161 5.93 -9.00 -12.57
C ILE A 161 7.29 -9.63 -12.93
N ILE A 162 8.07 -10.07 -11.96
CA ILE A 162 9.43 -10.54 -12.18
C ILE A 162 9.44 -12.02 -12.52
N VAL A 163 8.95 -12.86 -11.63
CA VAL A 163 9.09 -14.32 -11.75
C VAL A 163 8.28 -14.87 -12.90
N THR A 164 7.00 -14.48 -13.04
CA THR A 164 6.16 -15.03 -14.12
C THR A 164 6.56 -14.56 -15.52
N SER A 165 7.31 -13.47 -15.62
CA SER A 165 7.80 -12.98 -16.91
C SER A 165 9.15 -13.57 -17.31
N ILE A 166 10.00 -13.93 -16.32
CA ILE A 166 11.38 -14.38 -16.58
C ILE A 166 11.54 -15.89 -16.41
N PHE A 167 10.69 -16.59 -15.64
CA PHE A 167 10.87 -18.02 -15.35
C PHE A 167 10.89 -18.89 -16.62
N ARG A 168 10.32 -18.41 -17.69
CA ARG A 168 10.28 -19.06 -18.97
C ARG A 168 10.72 -18.08 -20.05
N ASP A 169 12.00 -18.03 -20.28
CA ASP A 169 12.57 -17.36 -21.44
C ASP A 169 12.22 -18.15 -22.72
N TYR A 170 12.27 -17.50 -23.87
CA TYR A 170 12.03 -18.15 -25.17
C TYR A 170 13.21 -19.02 -25.63
N LEU A 171 14.26 -19.09 -24.85
CA LEU A 171 15.38 -19.98 -25.07
C LEU A 171 15.06 -21.42 -24.62
N PRO A 172 15.36 -22.45 -25.41
CA PRO A 172 15.08 -23.85 -25.07
C PRO A 172 15.63 -24.29 -23.70
N SER A 173 16.77 -23.71 -23.30
CA SER A 173 17.44 -24.02 -22.02
C SER A 173 16.65 -23.59 -20.78
N SER A 174 15.75 -22.60 -20.88
CA SER A 174 14.97 -22.07 -19.75
C SER A 174 13.56 -22.65 -19.65
N TRP A 175 13.11 -23.49 -20.59
CA TRP A 175 11.73 -24.01 -20.60
C TRP A 175 11.38 -24.98 -19.46
N SER A 176 12.34 -25.59 -18.82
CA SER A 176 12.15 -26.59 -17.76
C SER A 176 12.45 -26.09 -16.35
N LEU A 177 12.94 -24.85 -16.23
CA LEU A 177 13.38 -24.32 -14.93
C LEU A 177 12.27 -23.54 -14.26
N TYR A 178 11.71 -24.13 -13.21
CA TYR A 178 10.82 -23.41 -12.29
C TYR A 178 11.64 -22.71 -11.22
N TYR A 179 11.36 -21.42 -10.99
CA TYR A 179 11.95 -20.68 -9.88
C TYR A 179 11.45 -21.28 -8.56
N ARG A 180 12.37 -21.68 -7.71
CA ARG A 180 12.11 -22.07 -6.32
C ARG A 180 13.07 -21.25 -5.44
N PRO A 181 12.52 -20.47 -4.49
CA PRO A 181 13.38 -19.67 -3.62
C PRO A 181 14.29 -20.60 -2.80
N SER A 182 15.58 -20.29 -2.80
CA SER A 182 16.57 -20.99 -1.97
C SER A 182 16.44 -20.52 -0.52
N ILE A 183 16.96 -21.33 0.41
CA ILE A 183 16.96 -20.97 1.83
C ILE A 183 17.74 -19.67 2.10
N TYR A 184 18.77 -19.39 1.29
CA TYR A 184 19.56 -18.15 1.38
C TYR A 184 18.75 -16.92 0.96
N GLU A 185 17.94 -17.02 -0.08
CA GLU A 185 17.06 -15.92 -0.53
C GLU A 185 15.98 -15.64 0.51
N ILE A 186 15.39 -16.65 1.10
CA ILE A 186 14.43 -16.51 2.21
C ILE A 186 15.11 -15.86 3.41
N GLY A 187 16.31 -16.32 3.77
CA GLY A 187 17.08 -15.77 4.88
C GLY A 187 17.46 -14.30 4.66
N PHE A 188 17.89 -13.95 3.45
CA PHE A 188 18.19 -12.56 3.09
C PHE A 188 16.95 -11.67 3.15
N TYR A 189 15.82 -12.16 2.63
CA TYR A 189 14.55 -11.44 2.68
C TYR A 189 14.10 -11.17 4.12
N LEU A 190 14.10 -12.19 4.99
CA LEU A 190 13.78 -12.02 6.41
C LEU A 190 14.76 -11.09 7.12
N GLY A 191 16.05 -11.16 6.75
CA GLY A 191 17.09 -10.27 7.28
C GLY A 191 16.85 -8.80 6.95
N THR A 192 16.41 -8.50 5.73
CA THR A 192 16.07 -7.11 5.33
C THR A 192 14.87 -6.56 6.11
N PHE A 193 13.84 -7.38 6.37
CA PHE A 193 12.73 -6.99 7.24
C PHE A 193 13.22 -6.75 8.68
N GLY A 194 14.05 -7.66 9.22
CA GLY A 194 14.62 -7.49 10.54
C GLY A 194 15.42 -6.19 10.68
N LEU A 195 16.25 -5.88 9.68
CA LEU A 195 17.00 -4.63 9.62
C LEU A 195 16.08 -3.41 9.59
N PHE A 196 15.05 -3.43 8.72
CA PHE A 196 14.09 -2.34 8.61
C PHE A 196 13.38 -2.07 9.94
N PHE A 197 12.81 -3.09 10.57
CA PHE A 197 12.12 -2.93 11.84
C PHE A 197 13.06 -2.50 12.96
N THR A 198 14.28 -3.01 13.00
CA THR A 198 15.29 -2.59 13.99
C THR A 198 15.59 -1.10 13.83
N CYS A 199 15.88 -0.64 12.62
CA CYS A 199 16.12 0.78 12.34
C CYS A 199 14.90 1.64 12.66
N TYR A 200 13.69 1.19 12.32
CA TYR A 200 12.45 1.90 12.60
C TYR A 200 12.21 2.06 14.11
N PHE A 201 12.34 0.98 14.88
CA PHE A 201 12.14 1.05 16.33
C PHE A 201 13.24 1.83 17.04
N LEU A 202 14.49 1.76 16.58
CA LEU A 202 15.56 2.63 17.08
C LEU A 202 15.25 4.09 16.81
N PHE A 203 14.82 4.42 15.59
CA PHE A 203 14.42 5.78 15.24
C PHE A 203 13.27 6.26 16.13
N SER A 204 12.21 5.47 16.29
CA SER A 204 11.05 5.85 17.11
C SER A 204 11.36 5.98 18.59
N LYS A 205 12.45 5.34 19.08
CA LYS A 205 12.90 5.48 20.48
C LYS A 205 13.65 6.78 20.73
N TYR A 206 14.46 7.22 19.77
CA TYR A 206 15.36 8.38 19.96
C TYR A 206 14.84 9.67 19.33
N PHE A 207 13.97 9.56 18.34
CA PHE A 207 13.43 10.68 17.59
C PHE A 207 11.89 10.73 17.67
N PRO A 208 11.28 11.93 17.57
CA PRO A 208 9.84 12.05 17.53
C PRO A 208 9.28 11.42 16.24
N VAL A 209 8.35 10.48 16.41
CA VAL A 209 7.70 9.77 15.29
C VAL A 209 6.77 10.67 14.51
N ILE A 210 6.17 11.67 15.18
CA ILE A 210 5.26 12.65 14.57
C ILE A 210 5.98 13.99 14.47
N ALA A 211 5.86 14.67 13.34
CA ALA A 211 6.45 15.99 13.13
C ALA A 211 5.90 17.00 14.14
N ILE A 212 6.78 17.72 14.81
CA ILE A 212 6.43 18.72 15.85
C ILE A 212 5.46 19.76 15.29
N TRP A 213 5.59 20.13 14.02
CA TRP A 213 4.71 21.08 13.35
C TRP A 213 3.26 20.56 13.25
N GLU A 214 3.07 19.29 12.91
CA GLU A 214 1.75 18.65 12.83
C GLU A 214 1.08 18.57 14.21
N ILE A 215 1.85 18.21 15.25
CA ILE A 215 1.37 18.22 16.62
C ILE A 215 0.91 19.61 17.04
N LYS A 216 1.71 20.65 16.76
CA LYS A 216 1.33 22.03 17.07
C LYS A 216 0.06 22.47 16.37
N HIS A 217 -0.15 22.05 15.13
CA HIS A 217 -1.38 22.36 14.38
C HIS A 217 -2.59 21.64 14.99
N VAL A 218 -2.48 20.35 15.32
CA VAL A 218 -3.54 19.59 15.96
C VAL A 218 -3.88 20.13 17.34
N LEU A 219 -2.86 20.44 18.15
CA LEU A 219 -3.05 21.03 19.48
C LEU A 219 -3.71 22.42 19.42
N LYS A 220 -3.37 23.23 18.42
CA LYS A 220 -3.99 24.56 18.24
C LYS A 220 -5.49 24.41 17.94
N THR A 221 -5.86 23.56 17.01
CA THR A 221 -7.27 23.32 16.66
C THR A 221 -8.06 22.64 17.75
N THR A 222 -7.47 21.64 18.42
CA THR A 222 -8.10 20.93 19.56
C THR A 222 -8.10 21.79 20.82
N GLY A 223 -7.05 22.60 21.03
CA GLY A 223 -6.93 23.51 22.17
C GLY A 223 -7.99 24.62 22.14
N GLU A 224 -8.30 25.18 20.98
CA GLU A 224 -9.40 26.15 20.82
C GLU A 224 -10.76 25.50 21.09
N SER A 225 -11.02 24.31 20.53
CA SER A 225 -12.25 23.56 20.78
C SER A 225 -12.38 23.12 22.26
N TYR A 226 -11.28 22.77 22.90
CA TYR A 226 -11.25 22.41 24.33
C TYR A 226 -11.53 23.63 25.21
N LYS A 227 -10.92 24.78 24.93
CA LYS A 227 -11.18 26.03 25.67
C LYS A 227 -12.65 26.44 25.56
N THR A 228 -13.21 26.43 24.35
CA THR A 228 -14.63 26.74 24.13
C THR A 228 -15.54 25.81 24.92
N LYS A 229 -15.22 24.52 24.91
CA LYS A 229 -15.98 23.52 25.67
C LYS A 229 -15.88 23.69 27.19
N MET A 230 -14.70 24.08 27.70
CA MET A 230 -14.53 24.39 29.14
C MET A 230 -15.24 25.67 29.54
N GLU A 231 -15.19 26.73 28.72
CA GLU A 231 -15.94 27.97 28.95
C GLU A 231 -17.46 27.74 28.96
N ASP A 232 -17.96 26.86 28.07
CA ASP A 232 -19.38 26.48 28.05
C ASP A 232 -19.78 25.68 29.28
N LEU A 233 -18.92 24.76 29.74
CA LEU A 233 -19.15 24.00 30.98
C LEU A 233 -19.08 24.89 32.23
N GLU A 234 -18.17 25.86 32.30
CA GLU A 234 -18.10 26.82 33.38
C GLU A 234 -19.34 27.72 33.41
N LYS A 235 -19.86 28.16 32.26
CA LYS A 235 -21.12 28.92 32.17
C LYS A 235 -22.31 28.09 32.66
N LEU A 236 -22.43 26.84 32.23
CA LEU A 236 -23.50 25.92 32.67
C LEU A 236 -23.44 25.66 34.16
N SER A 237 -22.25 25.48 34.74
CA SER A 237 -22.08 25.29 36.17
C SER A 237 -22.41 26.56 36.98
N ALA A 238 -22.13 27.73 36.45
CA ALA A 238 -22.49 29.00 37.07
C ALA A 238 -24.00 29.23 37.02
N GLU A 239 -24.68 28.93 35.91
CA GLU A 239 -26.14 29.01 35.81
C GLU A 239 -26.86 28.03 36.73
N GLU A 240 -26.36 26.82 36.91
CA GLU A 240 -26.89 25.85 37.86
C GLU A 240 -26.72 26.30 39.33
N PHE A 241 -25.65 27.07 39.60
CA PHE A 241 -25.41 27.60 40.96
C PHE A 241 -26.32 28.81 41.30
N TYR A 242 -26.67 29.60 40.28
CA TYR A 242 -27.58 30.76 40.46
C TYR A 242 -29.07 30.37 40.47
N ASN A 243 -29.44 29.19 39.97
CA ASN A 243 -30.81 28.69 39.92
C ASN A 243 -31.20 27.77 41.09
N LYS A 244 -30.30 27.60 42.08
CA LYS A 244 -30.54 26.95 43.39
C LYS A 244 -30.58 27.98 44.50
#